data_fbd570726800fe76f95ab5a3aaa4093a
#
_entry.id   fbd570726800fe76f95ab5a3aaa4093a
#
_cell.length_a   1.000
_cell.length_b   1.000
_cell.length_c   1.000
_cell.angle_alpha   90.00
_cell.angle_beta   90.00
_cell.angle_gamma   90.00
#
_symmetry.space_group_name_H-M   'P 1'
#
loop_
_entity.id
_entity.type
_entity.pdbx_description
1 polymer ?
#
loop_
_entity_poly.entity_id
_entity_poly.type
_entity_poly.pdbx_seq_one_letter_code
_entity_poly.pdbx_strand_id
1 'polypeptide(L)'
;MEEKVNAIIEILKQRYPNALCALHYDKDHELMIAVRLSAQCTDARVNLVTPALFAAYPTLEAMANADIAHVEELVHSCGFYKHKARDIVLGCQMLLNDYGGKVPGTMEELLKIPGVGRKTANLLLGDLYSVPGSVVCDTHCIRICGRLGLSHGKEPEKVEAQLRAVLPPEESSDFCHRIVLFGRDCCTARNPDCGNCPLSLYCREYNPEA
;
A
#
# COMPACT_ATOMS: atom_id res chain seq x y z
N MET A 1 -4.77 -24.92 -7.64
CA MET A 1 -4.58 -23.57 -7.04
C MET A 1 -3.71 -22.69 -7.94
N GLU A 2 -2.55 -23.13 -8.35
CA GLU A 2 -1.59 -22.38 -9.19
C GLU A 2 -2.22 -21.91 -10.52
N GLU A 3 -2.88 -22.78 -11.28
CA GLU A 3 -3.58 -22.41 -12.52
C GLU A 3 -4.64 -21.32 -12.29
N LYS A 4 -5.39 -21.41 -11.19
CA LYS A 4 -6.38 -20.41 -10.81
C LYS A 4 -5.72 -19.06 -10.53
N VAL A 5 -4.64 -19.04 -9.77
CA VAL A 5 -3.89 -17.82 -9.43
C VAL A 5 -3.34 -17.17 -10.70
N ASN A 6 -2.71 -17.93 -11.58
CA ASN A 6 -2.15 -17.42 -12.83
C ASN A 6 -3.24 -16.84 -13.74
N ALA A 7 -4.39 -17.51 -13.87
CA ALA A 7 -5.52 -16.99 -14.64
C ALA A 7 -6.05 -15.66 -14.07
N ILE A 8 -6.18 -15.55 -12.75
CA ILE A 8 -6.62 -14.31 -12.08
C ILE A 8 -5.60 -13.19 -12.33
N ILE A 9 -4.31 -13.46 -12.21
CA ILE A 9 -3.23 -12.49 -12.46
C ILE A 9 -3.30 -11.98 -13.90
N GLU A 10 -3.42 -12.86 -14.89
CA GLU A 10 -3.48 -12.46 -16.30
C GLU A 10 -4.73 -11.61 -16.63
N ILE A 11 -5.89 -11.95 -16.08
CA ILE A 11 -7.11 -11.15 -16.23
C ILE A 11 -6.91 -9.74 -15.63
N LEU A 12 -6.29 -9.66 -14.44
CA LEU A 12 -6.02 -8.38 -13.80
C LEU A 12 -4.96 -7.55 -14.54
N LYS A 13 -3.93 -8.19 -15.12
CA LYS A 13 -2.94 -7.53 -15.97
C LYS A 13 -3.57 -6.91 -17.21
N GLN A 14 -4.45 -7.64 -17.88
CA GLN A 14 -5.15 -7.15 -19.06
C GLN A 14 -6.06 -5.96 -18.74
N ARG A 15 -6.75 -6.01 -17.61
CA ARG A 15 -7.67 -4.94 -17.19
C ARG A 15 -6.96 -3.72 -16.62
N TYR A 16 -5.85 -3.91 -15.92
CA TYR A 16 -5.06 -2.86 -15.24
C TYR A 16 -3.57 -2.97 -15.58
N PRO A 17 -3.18 -2.76 -16.85
CA PRO A 17 -1.79 -2.96 -17.30
C PRO A 17 -0.81 -2.02 -16.59
N ASN A 18 -1.25 -0.82 -16.20
CA ASN A 18 -0.44 0.22 -15.58
C ASN A 18 -0.84 0.46 -14.12
N ALA A 19 -1.13 -0.62 -13.38
CA ALA A 19 -1.43 -0.51 -11.96
C ALA A 19 -0.14 -0.20 -11.19
N LEU A 20 -0.08 1.00 -10.64
CA LEU A 20 1.01 1.50 -9.81
C LEU A 20 0.46 2.03 -8.49
N CYS A 21 1.34 2.35 -7.56
CA CYS A 21 0.98 3.10 -6.36
C CYS A 21 0.23 4.38 -6.74
N ALA A 22 -0.92 4.61 -6.11
CA ALA A 22 -1.76 5.78 -6.38
C ALA A 22 -1.22 7.07 -5.73
N LEU A 23 -0.21 6.97 -4.88
CA LEU A 23 0.42 8.12 -4.22
C LEU A 23 1.48 8.74 -5.15
N HIS A 24 1.54 10.08 -5.18
CA HIS A 24 2.51 10.81 -5.98
C HIS A 24 3.76 11.10 -5.15
N TYR A 25 4.92 10.74 -5.68
CA TYR A 25 6.23 10.97 -5.08
C TYR A 25 7.33 10.99 -6.13
N ASP A 26 8.41 11.70 -5.87
CA ASP A 26 9.60 11.75 -6.71
C ASP A 26 10.82 11.10 -6.02
N LYS A 27 10.79 11.00 -4.68
CA LYS A 27 11.89 10.47 -3.87
C LYS A 27 11.41 9.40 -2.90
N ASP A 28 12.28 8.46 -2.56
CA ASP A 28 11.94 7.31 -1.70
C ASP A 28 11.33 7.74 -0.35
N HIS A 29 11.91 8.75 0.30
CA HIS A 29 11.37 9.25 1.57
C HIS A 29 10.01 9.96 1.39
N GLU A 30 9.73 10.53 0.23
CA GLU A 30 8.42 11.12 -0.08
C GLU A 30 7.35 10.03 -0.15
N LEU A 31 7.65 8.85 -0.73
CA LEU A 31 6.74 7.71 -0.68
C LEU A 31 6.47 7.28 0.77
N MET A 32 7.51 7.14 1.59
CA MET A 32 7.35 6.78 3.01
C MET A 32 6.42 7.78 3.73
N ILE A 33 6.60 9.08 3.51
CA ILE A 33 5.76 10.14 4.07
C ILE A 33 4.32 10.03 3.56
N ALA A 34 4.13 9.90 2.25
CA ALA A 34 2.80 9.80 1.62
C ALA A 34 2.03 8.57 2.12
N VAL A 35 2.69 7.43 2.26
CA VAL A 35 2.09 6.21 2.82
C VAL A 35 1.72 6.40 4.30
N ARG A 36 2.56 7.10 5.09
CA ARG A 36 2.19 7.43 6.47
C ARG A 36 0.95 8.33 6.52
N LEU A 37 0.84 9.29 5.61
CA LEU A 37 -0.33 10.17 5.51
C LEU A 37 -1.58 9.41 5.06
N SER A 38 -1.48 8.37 4.24
CA SER A 38 -2.61 7.59 3.74
C SER A 38 -3.28 6.70 4.79
N ALA A 39 -2.69 6.52 5.97
CA ALA A 39 -3.31 5.78 7.07
C ALA A 39 -4.65 6.44 7.48
N GLN A 40 -5.78 5.74 7.24
CA GLN A 40 -7.14 6.24 7.45
C GLN A 40 -7.44 7.57 6.71
N CYS A 41 -6.83 7.73 5.53
CA CYS A 41 -7.03 8.87 4.65
C CYS A 41 -7.04 8.37 3.20
N THR A 42 -7.76 9.06 2.30
CA THR A 42 -7.77 8.68 0.89
C THR A 42 -6.51 9.13 0.18
N ASP A 43 -6.03 8.34 -0.79
CA ASP A 43 -4.85 8.70 -1.61
C ASP A 43 -5.07 10.05 -2.32
N ALA A 44 -6.28 10.32 -2.81
CA ALA A 44 -6.62 11.60 -3.42
C ALA A 44 -6.40 12.78 -2.46
N ARG A 45 -6.75 12.63 -1.17
CA ARG A 45 -6.51 13.67 -0.16
C ARG A 45 -5.01 13.83 0.11
N VAL A 46 -4.27 12.74 0.21
CA VAL A 46 -2.81 12.77 0.39
C VAL A 46 -2.16 13.50 -0.78
N ASN A 47 -2.51 13.16 -2.01
CA ASN A 47 -1.96 13.79 -3.23
C ASN A 47 -2.30 15.29 -3.37
N LEU A 48 -3.35 15.79 -2.69
CA LEU A 48 -3.64 17.21 -2.60
C LEU A 48 -2.78 17.94 -1.56
N VAL A 49 -2.30 17.23 -0.54
CA VAL A 49 -1.55 17.80 0.60
C VAL A 49 -0.04 17.74 0.36
N THR A 50 0.47 16.64 -0.18
CA THR A 50 1.92 16.41 -0.33
C THR A 50 2.65 17.44 -1.18
N PRO A 51 2.09 18.06 -2.25
CA PRO A 51 2.82 19.08 -3.00
C PRO A 51 3.22 20.30 -2.15
N ALA A 52 2.32 20.78 -1.28
CA ALA A 52 2.64 21.90 -0.40
C ALA A 52 3.66 21.50 0.69
N LEU A 53 3.55 20.28 1.23
CA LEU A 53 4.47 19.74 2.22
C LEU A 53 5.88 19.61 1.63
N PHE A 54 6.02 19.01 0.43
CA PHE A 54 7.30 18.80 -0.22
C PHE A 54 7.92 20.10 -0.78
N ALA A 55 7.10 21.08 -1.13
CA ALA A 55 7.59 22.42 -1.48
C ALA A 55 8.15 23.17 -0.25
N ALA A 56 7.54 23.02 0.92
CA ALA A 56 8.01 23.63 2.16
C ALA A 56 9.30 22.95 2.69
N TYR A 57 9.43 21.63 2.48
CA TYR A 57 10.54 20.80 2.94
C TYR A 57 11.07 19.92 1.79
N PRO A 58 11.85 20.51 0.85
CA PRO A 58 12.19 19.86 -0.42
C PRO A 58 13.29 18.79 -0.30
N THR A 59 13.93 18.65 0.84
CA THR A 59 14.96 17.62 1.07
C THR A 59 14.67 16.83 2.33
N LEU A 60 15.27 15.65 2.45
CA LEU A 60 15.17 14.82 3.64
C LEU A 60 15.67 15.58 4.90
N GLU A 61 16.78 16.32 4.77
CA GLU A 61 17.34 17.13 5.84
C GLU A 61 16.38 18.26 6.27
N ALA A 62 15.74 18.92 5.30
CA ALA A 62 14.75 19.95 5.60
C ALA A 62 13.55 19.36 6.36
N MET A 63 13.06 18.20 5.94
CA MET A 63 11.95 17.51 6.60
C MET A 63 12.33 16.99 8.00
N ALA A 64 13.52 16.46 8.18
CA ALA A 64 14.03 15.99 9.47
C ALA A 64 14.21 17.13 10.50
N ASN A 65 14.48 18.34 10.03
CA ASN A 65 14.61 19.55 10.87
C ASN A 65 13.34 20.42 10.87
N ALA A 66 12.22 19.90 10.34
CA ALA A 66 10.97 20.66 10.26
C ALA A 66 10.38 20.96 11.63
N ASP A 67 9.77 22.13 11.76
CA ASP A 67 8.89 22.42 12.88
C ASP A 67 7.64 21.56 12.80
N ILE A 68 7.44 20.71 13.80
CA ILE A 68 6.32 19.77 13.86
C ILE A 68 4.99 20.52 13.78
N ALA A 69 4.85 21.69 14.41
CA ALA A 69 3.61 22.47 14.37
C ALA A 69 3.28 22.93 12.95
N HIS A 70 4.29 23.36 12.17
CA HIS A 70 4.07 23.73 10.78
C HIS A 70 3.75 22.51 9.89
N VAL A 71 4.38 21.35 10.14
CA VAL A 71 3.99 20.10 9.45
C VAL A 71 2.55 19.72 9.79
N GLU A 72 2.12 19.85 11.05
CA GLU A 72 0.73 19.61 11.48
C GLU A 72 -0.27 20.48 10.70
N GLU A 73 0.04 21.76 10.50
CA GLU A 73 -0.80 22.68 9.71
C GLU A 73 -0.93 22.19 8.26
N LEU A 74 0.18 21.83 7.62
CA LEU A 74 0.20 21.39 6.23
C LEU A 74 -0.57 20.08 6.01
N VAL A 75 -0.51 19.14 6.97
CA VAL A 75 -1.15 17.83 6.83
C VAL A 75 -2.47 17.68 7.59
N HIS A 76 -3.00 18.76 8.13
CA HIS A 76 -4.20 18.79 8.99
C HIS A 76 -5.39 18.01 8.40
N SER A 77 -5.62 18.15 7.10
CA SER A 77 -6.78 17.52 6.44
C SER A 77 -6.63 15.99 6.25
N CYS A 78 -5.48 15.40 6.57
CA CYS A 78 -5.28 13.95 6.48
C CYS A 78 -5.81 13.16 7.69
N GLY A 79 -6.34 13.83 8.72
CA GLY A 79 -6.78 13.21 9.96
C GLY A 79 -5.61 12.63 10.79
N PHE A 80 -5.79 12.51 12.10
CA PHE A 80 -4.72 12.09 13.02
C PHE A 80 -3.39 12.84 12.81
N TYR A 81 -3.48 14.06 12.32
CA TYR A 81 -2.36 14.85 11.77
C TYR A 81 -1.23 15.07 12.78
N LYS A 82 -1.52 15.24 14.07
CA LYS A 82 -0.49 15.41 15.11
C LYS A 82 0.46 14.20 15.22
N HIS A 83 -0.12 13.00 15.26
CA HIS A 83 0.68 11.77 15.27
C HIS A 83 1.45 11.59 13.96
N LYS A 84 0.78 11.87 12.82
CA LYS A 84 1.41 11.76 11.50
C LYS A 84 2.57 12.73 11.32
N ALA A 85 2.41 14.00 11.67
CA ALA A 85 3.46 15.01 11.59
C ALA A 85 4.68 14.61 12.44
N ARG A 86 4.45 14.19 13.69
CA ARG A 86 5.51 13.70 14.57
C ARG A 86 6.22 12.49 13.97
N ASP A 87 5.49 11.48 13.51
CA ASP A 87 6.08 10.28 12.93
C ASP A 87 6.89 10.59 11.68
N ILE A 88 6.43 11.52 10.83
CA ILE A 88 7.14 11.96 9.63
C ILE A 88 8.49 12.59 9.99
N VAL A 89 8.50 13.57 10.89
CA VAL A 89 9.75 14.25 11.27
C VAL A 89 10.72 13.28 11.93
N LEU A 90 10.26 12.48 12.90
CA LEU A 90 11.11 11.48 13.57
C LEU A 90 11.58 10.38 12.62
N GLY A 91 10.73 9.93 11.71
CA GLY A 91 11.12 8.96 10.67
C GLY A 91 12.23 9.50 9.77
N CYS A 92 12.10 10.76 9.31
CA CYS A 92 13.14 11.42 8.51
C CYS A 92 14.45 11.61 9.28
N GLN A 93 14.38 11.95 10.57
CA GLN A 93 15.57 12.01 11.44
C GLN A 93 16.25 10.64 11.54
N MET A 94 15.49 9.56 11.73
CA MET A 94 16.02 8.21 11.78
C MET A 94 16.67 7.82 10.44
N LEU A 95 16.06 8.16 9.29
CA LEU A 95 16.68 7.91 7.99
C LEU A 95 18.07 8.57 7.87
N LEU A 96 18.21 9.82 8.33
CA LEU A 96 19.51 10.52 8.30
C LEU A 96 20.53 9.90 9.25
N ASN A 97 20.14 9.65 10.48
CA ASN A 97 21.06 9.26 11.54
C ASN A 97 21.49 7.79 11.45
N ASP A 98 20.56 6.89 11.11
CA ASP A 98 20.76 5.46 11.23
C ASP A 98 20.88 4.75 9.87
N TYR A 99 20.35 5.36 8.79
CA TYR A 99 20.27 4.73 7.46
C TYR A 99 20.97 5.52 6.34
N GLY A 100 21.80 6.52 6.69
CA GLY A 100 22.56 7.29 5.71
C GLY A 100 21.70 8.04 4.69
N GLY A 101 20.51 8.47 5.10
CA GLY A 101 19.55 9.22 4.28
C GLY A 101 18.74 8.37 3.31
N LYS A 102 18.75 7.04 3.42
CA LYS A 102 18.01 6.12 2.55
C LYS A 102 16.87 5.43 3.30
N VAL A 103 15.80 5.14 2.61
CA VAL A 103 14.76 4.24 3.13
C VAL A 103 15.35 2.82 3.18
N PRO A 104 15.29 2.10 4.31
CA PRO A 104 15.88 0.76 4.38
C PRO A 104 15.13 -0.26 3.52
N GLY A 105 15.87 -1.23 3.00
CA GLY A 105 15.38 -2.28 2.11
C GLY A 105 15.00 -3.60 2.80
N THR A 106 14.85 -3.62 4.13
CA THR A 106 14.46 -4.82 4.87
C THR A 106 13.23 -4.58 5.75
N MET A 107 12.40 -5.61 5.92
CA MET A 107 11.22 -5.55 6.79
C MET A 107 11.61 -5.19 8.22
N GLU A 108 12.68 -5.78 8.75
CA GLU A 108 13.11 -5.57 10.12
C GLU A 108 13.50 -4.11 10.41
N GLU A 109 14.22 -3.47 9.49
CA GLU A 109 14.64 -2.08 9.62
C GLU A 109 13.48 -1.12 9.43
N LEU A 110 12.62 -1.36 8.44
CA LEU A 110 11.44 -0.54 8.18
C LEU A 110 10.50 -0.49 9.38
N LEU A 111 10.30 -1.61 10.08
CA LEU A 111 9.45 -1.67 11.26
C LEU A 111 9.98 -0.88 12.47
N LYS A 112 11.26 -0.46 12.46
CA LYS A 112 11.84 0.41 13.50
C LYS A 112 11.48 1.88 13.28
N ILE A 113 11.09 2.26 12.06
CA ILE A 113 10.78 3.66 11.71
C ILE A 113 9.44 4.06 12.31
N PRO A 114 9.35 5.23 12.99
CA PRO A 114 8.10 5.73 13.54
C PRO A 114 6.98 5.79 12.49
N GLY A 115 5.84 5.19 12.83
CA GLY A 115 4.66 5.19 11.96
C GLY A 115 4.69 4.20 10.79
N VAL A 116 5.75 3.41 10.64
CA VAL A 116 5.85 2.34 9.63
C VAL A 116 5.40 1.02 10.26
N GLY A 117 4.24 0.55 9.86
CA GLY A 117 3.74 -0.78 10.18
C GLY A 117 4.00 -1.78 9.04
N ARG A 118 3.64 -3.04 9.27
CA ARG A 118 3.89 -4.15 8.32
C ARG A 118 3.33 -3.88 6.92
N LYS A 119 2.10 -3.35 6.82
CA LYS A 119 1.50 -2.98 5.53
C LYS A 119 2.33 -1.92 4.80
N THR A 120 2.75 -0.87 5.50
CA THR A 120 3.60 0.20 4.95
C THR A 120 4.96 -0.35 4.51
N ALA A 121 5.57 -1.20 5.33
CA ALA A 121 6.84 -1.83 5.00
C ALA A 121 6.75 -2.69 3.73
N ASN A 122 5.72 -3.51 3.57
CA ASN A 122 5.50 -4.28 2.35
C ASN A 122 5.34 -3.39 1.11
N LEU A 123 4.62 -2.27 1.23
CA LEU A 123 4.47 -1.33 0.12
C LEU A 123 5.83 -0.71 -0.26
N LEU A 124 6.60 -0.23 0.72
CA LEU A 124 7.92 0.35 0.46
C LEU A 124 8.88 -0.67 -0.15
N LEU A 125 8.88 -1.91 0.33
CA LEU A 125 9.71 -2.99 -0.22
C LEU A 125 9.33 -3.33 -1.67
N GLY A 126 8.04 -3.38 -1.97
CA GLY A 126 7.55 -3.67 -3.33
C GLY A 126 7.86 -2.53 -4.29
N ASP A 127 7.47 -1.29 -3.93
CA ASP A 127 7.50 -0.16 -4.85
C ASP A 127 8.91 0.45 -5.04
N LEU A 128 9.75 0.48 -3.98
CA LEU A 128 11.09 1.05 -4.07
C LEU A 128 12.17 0.03 -4.46
N TYR A 129 11.99 -1.23 -4.05
CA TYR A 129 13.07 -2.23 -4.16
C TYR A 129 12.67 -3.47 -4.95
N SER A 130 11.42 -3.56 -5.41
CA SER A 130 10.89 -4.73 -6.11
C SER A 130 11.17 -6.05 -5.37
N VAL A 131 11.09 -6.02 -4.04
CA VAL A 131 11.37 -7.19 -3.21
C VAL A 131 10.30 -8.25 -3.46
N PRO A 132 10.66 -9.45 -3.95
CA PRO A 132 9.69 -10.51 -4.21
C PRO A 132 8.90 -10.90 -2.96
N GLY A 133 7.61 -11.19 -3.13
CA GLY A 133 6.73 -11.55 -2.03
C GLY A 133 6.28 -10.37 -1.16
N SER A 134 6.42 -9.13 -1.64
CA SER A 134 5.87 -7.94 -0.96
C SER A 134 4.36 -7.89 -1.15
N VAL A 135 3.61 -8.36 -0.15
CA VAL A 135 2.14 -8.43 -0.17
C VAL A 135 1.53 -7.32 0.68
N VAL A 136 0.85 -6.38 0.05
CA VAL A 136 0.17 -5.27 0.73
C VAL A 136 -1.25 -5.68 1.11
N CYS A 137 -1.44 -6.19 2.32
CA CYS A 137 -2.74 -6.60 2.84
C CYS A 137 -3.57 -5.42 3.35
N ASP A 138 -4.29 -4.78 2.44
CA ASP A 138 -5.30 -3.77 2.78
C ASP A 138 -6.72 -4.38 2.83
N THR A 139 -7.71 -3.53 3.08
CA THR A 139 -9.12 -3.97 3.14
C THR A 139 -9.64 -4.49 1.80
N HIS A 140 -9.11 -4.01 0.65
CA HIS A 140 -9.44 -4.54 -0.67
C HIS A 140 -8.83 -5.92 -0.86
N CYS A 141 -7.56 -6.07 -0.54
CA CYS A 141 -6.82 -7.33 -0.63
C CYS A 141 -7.50 -8.42 0.21
N ILE A 142 -7.77 -8.17 1.49
CA ILE A 142 -8.43 -9.12 2.38
C ILE A 142 -9.79 -9.54 1.85
N ARG A 143 -10.63 -8.58 1.44
CA ARG A 143 -11.98 -8.85 0.95
C ARG A 143 -11.98 -9.64 -0.34
N ILE A 144 -11.21 -9.20 -1.33
CA ILE A 144 -11.26 -9.78 -2.68
C ILE A 144 -10.56 -11.13 -2.72
N CYS A 145 -9.39 -11.26 -2.09
CA CYS A 145 -8.71 -12.56 -2.00
C CYS A 145 -9.52 -13.59 -1.21
N GLY A 146 -10.27 -13.15 -0.19
CA GLY A 146 -11.25 -13.99 0.50
C GLY A 146 -12.37 -14.48 -0.43
N ARG A 147 -12.99 -13.57 -1.22
CA ARG A 147 -14.01 -13.89 -2.21
C ARG A 147 -13.52 -14.85 -3.30
N LEU A 148 -12.30 -14.66 -3.74
CA LEU A 148 -11.65 -15.53 -4.72
C LEU A 148 -11.17 -16.87 -4.12
N GLY A 149 -11.21 -17.02 -2.79
CA GLY A 149 -10.74 -18.22 -2.11
C GLY A 149 -9.23 -18.39 -2.13
N LEU A 150 -8.47 -17.31 -2.33
CA LEU A 150 -7.00 -17.28 -2.26
C LEU A 150 -6.50 -17.15 -0.82
N SER A 151 -7.35 -16.63 0.07
CA SER A 151 -7.06 -16.50 1.51
C SER A 151 -8.34 -16.62 2.33
N HIS A 152 -8.19 -16.76 3.66
CA HIS A 152 -9.31 -16.80 4.60
C HIS A 152 -8.98 -16.00 5.86
N GLY A 153 -10.06 -15.55 6.53
CA GLY A 153 -9.95 -14.73 7.72
C GLY A 153 -9.85 -13.24 7.39
N LYS A 154 -9.68 -12.45 8.44
CA LYS A 154 -9.66 -10.98 8.36
C LYS A 154 -8.39 -10.37 8.95
N GLU A 155 -7.52 -11.19 9.53
CA GLU A 155 -6.28 -10.75 10.14
C GLU A 155 -5.23 -10.51 9.06
N PRO A 156 -4.74 -9.25 8.88
CA PRO A 156 -3.86 -8.90 7.76
C PRO A 156 -2.60 -9.77 7.67
N GLU A 157 -1.96 -10.07 8.79
CA GLU A 157 -0.74 -10.88 8.83
C GLU A 157 -0.97 -12.34 8.39
N LYS A 158 -2.12 -12.93 8.79
CA LYS A 158 -2.47 -14.27 8.36
C LYS A 158 -2.80 -14.32 6.87
N VAL A 159 -3.54 -13.33 6.38
CA VAL A 159 -3.86 -13.20 4.95
C VAL A 159 -2.59 -12.98 4.14
N GLU A 160 -1.67 -12.12 4.59
CA GLU A 160 -0.37 -11.92 3.96
C GLU A 160 0.40 -13.23 3.83
N ALA A 161 0.50 -14.01 4.91
CA ALA A 161 1.22 -15.29 4.89
C ALA A 161 0.60 -16.30 3.91
N GLN A 162 -0.74 -16.35 3.84
CA GLN A 162 -1.45 -17.22 2.90
C GLN A 162 -1.23 -16.77 1.44
N LEU A 163 -1.29 -15.47 1.17
CA LEU A 163 -1.07 -14.94 -0.19
C LEU A 163 0.38 -15.13 -0.64
N ARG A 164 1.36 -14.96 0.24
CA ARG A 164 2.77 -15.27 -0.05
C ARG A 164 3.00 -16.74 -0.44
N ALA A 165 2.17 -17.66 0.07
CA ALA A 165 2.28 -19.08 -0.24
C ALA A 165 1.67 -19.46 -1.60
N VAL A 166 0.79 -18.63 -2.16
CA VAL A 166 0.05 -18.96 -3.40
C VAL A 166 0.37 -18.04 -4.58
N LEU A 167 0.79 -16.78 -4.32
CA LEU A 167 1.18 -15.84 -5.38
C LEU A 167 2.62 -16.08 -5.82
N PRO A 168 2.92 -15.98 -7.13
CA PRO A 168 4.30 -15.85 -7.59
C PRO A 168 4.95 -14.63 -6.90
N PRO A 169 6.13 -14.80 -6.28
CA PRO A 169 6.75 -13.74 -5.48
C PRO A 169 6.95 -12.43 -6.26
N GLU A 170 7.32 -12.53 -7.54
CA GLU A 170 7.59 -11.39 -8.43
C GLU A 170 6.32 -10.59 -8.77
N GLU A 171 5.15 -11.25 -8.73
CA GLU A 171 3.87 -10.63 -9.06
C GLU A 171 3.16 -10.01 -7.85
N SER A 172 3.67 -10.26 -6.64
CA SER A 172 2.95 -9.99 -5.39
C SER A 172 2.60 -8.51 -5.19
N SER A 173 3.54 -7.59 -5.43
CA SER A 173 3.31 -6.14 -5.28
C SER A 173 2.31 -5.64 -6.31
N ASP A 174 2.55 -5.94 -7.58
CA ASP A 174 1.70 -5.55 -8.70
C ASP A 174 0.28 -6.12 -8.58
N PHE A 175 0.16 -7.37 -8.15
CA PHE A 175 -1.13 -8.00 -7.88
C PHE A 175 -1.91 -7.19 -6.82
N CYS A 176 -1.26 -6.75 -5.75
CA CYS A 176 -1.91 -5.95 -4.72
C CYS A 176 -2.42 -4.60 -5.27
N HIS A 177 -1.63 -3.91 -6.10
CA HIS A 177 -2.09 -2.66 -6.74
C HIS A 177 -3.29 -2.91 -7.66
N ARG A 178 -3.26 -3.97 -8.48
CA ARG A 178 -4.38 -4.36 -9.35
C ARG A 178 -5.64 -4.71 -8.55
N ILE A 179 -5.50 -5.39 -7.43
CA ILE A 179 -6.60 -5.72 -6.52
C ILE A 179 -7.26 -4.47 -5.93
N VAL A 180 -6.48 -3.44 -5.58
CA VAL A 180 -7.05 -2.16 -5.12
C VAL A 180 -7.89 -1.52 -6.21
N LEU A 181 -7.38 -1.42 -7.44
CA LEU A 181 -8.11 -0.87 -8.58
C LEU A 181 -9.39 -1.67 -8.87
N PHE A 182 -9.27 -3.00 -8.93
CA PHE A 182 -10.41 -3.89 -9.11
C PHE A 182 -11.46 -3.76 -8.01
N GLY A 183 -11.02 -3.52 -6.79
CA GLY A 183 -11.91 -3.31 -5.65
C GLY A 183 -12.64 -1.97 -5.64
N ARG A 184 -12.10 -0.97 -6.35
CA ARG A 184 -12.75 0.35 -6.54
C ARG A 184 -13.71 0.35 -7.72
N ASP A 185 -13.35 -0.35 -8.79
CA ASP A 185 -14.03 -0.37 -10.08
C ASP A 185 -15.16 -1.42 -10.13
N CYS A 186 -14.88 -2.66 -9.79
CA CYS A 186 -15.78 -3.80 -9.99
C CYS A 186 -16.22 -4.47 -8.67
N CYS A 187 -15.25 -4.97 -7.87
CA CYS A 187 -15.53 -5.75 -6.68
C CYS A 187 -15.68 -4.86 -5.43
N THR A 188 -16.65 -3.95 -5.44
CA THR A 188 -16.88 -3.05 -4.30
C THR A 188 -17.36 -3.76 -3.05
N ALA A 189 -17.28 -3.11 -1.88
CA ALA A 189 -17.63 -3.74 -0.61
C ALA A 189 -19.15 -3.98 -0.46
N ARG A 190 -19.99 -3.04 -0.95
CA ARG A 190 -21.45 -3.07 -0.74
C ARG A 190 -22.23 -3.57 -1.96
N ASN A 191 -21.89 -3.06 -3.15
CA ASN A 191 -22.59 -3.33 -4.39
C ASN A 191 -21.59 -3.76 -5.48
N PRO A 192 -21.03 -4.99 -5.42
CA PRO A 192 -20.11 -5.46 -6.45
C PRO A 192 -20.85 -5.72 -7.77
N ASP A 193 -20.23 -5.37 -8.89
CA ASP A 193 -20.76 -5.67 -10.22
C ASP A 193 -20.41 -7.12 -10.64
N CYS A 194 -21.08 -8.08 -10.00
CA CYS A 194 -20.80 -9.49 -10.21
C CYS A 194 -21.22 -9.97 -11.61
N GLY A 195 -22.26 -9.37 -12.21
CA GLY A 195 -22.74 -9.76 -13.54
C GLY A 195 -21.74 -9.48 -14.65
N ASN A 196 -20.93 -8.41 -14.53
CA ASN A 196 -19.89 -8.02 -15.48
C ASN A 196 -18.48 -8.32 -14.96
N CYS A 197 -18.35 -9.07 -13.86
CA CYS A 197 -17.06 -9.32 -13.23
C CYS A 197 -16.23 -10.33 -14.02
N PRO A 198 -15.03 -9.96 -14.49
CA PRO A 198 -14.19 -10.87 -15.28
C PRO A 198 -13.63 -12.03 -14.43
N LEU A 199 -13.71 -11.93 -13.10
CA LEU A 199 -13.25 -12.97 -12.17
C LEU A 199 -14.40 -13.81 -11.59
N SER A 200 -15.64 -13.67 -12.13
CA SER A 200 -16.83 -14.37 -11.62
C SER A 200 -16.66 -15.90 -11.59
N LEU A 201 -15.99 -16.48 -12.60
CA LEU A 201 -15.72 -17.92 -12.68
C LEU A 201 -14.81 -18.44 -11.55
N TYR A 202 -14.00 -17.57 -10.95
CA TYR A 202 -13.06 -17.89 -9.88
C TYR A 202 -13.56 -17.48 -8.49
N CYS A 203 -14.72 -16.83 -8.42
CA CYS A 203 -15.23 -16.23 -7.20
C CYS A 203 -16.16 -17.19 -6.46
N ARG A 204 -15.78 -17.60 -5.23
CA ARG A 204 -16.59 -18.49 -4.40
C ARG A 204 -17.89 -17.88 -3.90
N GLU A 205 -18.01 -16.56 -3.79
CA GLU A 205 -19.27 -15.91 -3.43
C GLU A 205 -20.28 -15.87 -4.58
N TYR A 206 -19.81 -15.87 -5.83
CA TYR A 206 -20.66 -15.86 -7.02
C TYR A 206 -20.84 -17.26 -7.61
N ASN A 207 -19.81 -18.06 -7.57
CA ASN A 207 -19.79 -19.46 -8.01
C ASN A 207 -19.23 -20.34 -6.87
N PRO A 208 -20.09 -20.91 -6.01
CA PRO A 208 -19.64 -21.69 -4.85
C PRO A 208 -18.80 -22.93 -5.19
N GLU A 209 -18.83 -23.38 -6.45
CA GLU A 209 -18.04 -24.50 -6.95
C GLU A 209 -16.64 -24.08 -7.45
N ALA A 210 -16.31 -22.79 -7.46
CA ALA A 210 -15.05 -22.22 -7.97
C ALA A 210 -13.83 -22.49 -7.07
#